data_4df2399bb4c74658d3abc5716494894f
#
_entry.id   4df2399bb4c74658d3abc5716494894f
#
_cell.length_a   1.000
_cell.length_b   1.000
_cell.length_c   1.000
_cell.angle_alpha   90.00
_cell.angle_beta   90.00
_cell.angle_gamma   90.00
#
_symmetry.space_group_name_H-M   'P 1'
#
loop_
_entity.id
_entity.type
_entity.pdbx_description
1 polymer ?
#
loop_
_entity_poly.entity_id
_entity_poly.type
_entity_poly.pdbx_seq_one_letter_code
_entity_poly.pdbx_strand_id
1 'polypeptide(L)'
;MDRPYVVGIDIGGQSAKIGIVDTRGTVLSQTAIKSNDTNSHVEFIENLCSAVEKLAEKANIPMSKIRGIGIGAPNANYYTGTIENAVNLTFGGMKVIPFADLMSERIGLPVRLTNDANAAAVGEMTYGAARGMKNFITITLGTGVGSGIVVGGYVLYGHDGFAGELGHVTMVRKNGRLCGCGKTGCLEAYASATGVARTARELLETTDKKSVLRNIPAESITSKDVFEAAQQGDELAIDIFDFTGTMLGEAMADFVAFSSPEAIIMFGGLTKAGDLIM
;
A
#
# COMPACT_ATOMS: atom_id res chain seq x y z
N MET A 1 -18.15 19.76 -22.07
CA MET A 1 -19.01 18.58 -21.86
C MET A 1 -18.87 18.16 -20.40
N ASP A 2 -19.97 17.87 -19.73
CA ASP A 2 -19.92 17.38 -18.35
C ASP A 2 -19.40 15.93 -18.33
N ARG A 3 -18.30 15.67 -17.59
CA ARG A 3 -17.69 14.37 -17.41
C ARG A 3 -17.64 14.03 -15.91
N PRO A 4 -18.75 13.54 -15.34
CA PRO A 4 -18.91 13.38 -13.91
C PRO A 4 -18.21 12.14 -13.34
N TYR A 5 -17.67 11.27 -14.19
CA TYR A 5 -17.08 10.00 -13.76
C TYR A 5 -15.56 10.01 -13.90
N VAL A 6 -14.91 9.28 -13.01
CA VAL A 6 -13.48 8.94 -13.07
C VAL A 6 -13.31 7.44 -12.89
N VAL A 7 -12.24 6.90 -13.42
CA VAL A 7 -11.81 5.52 -13.14
C VAL A 7 -10.67 5.56 -12.14
N GLY A 8 -10.80 4.78 -11.06
CA GLY A 8 -9.73 4.51 -10.12
C GLY A 8 -9.17 3.10 -10.35
N ILE A 9 -7.85 2.97 -10.38
CA ILE A 9 -7.17 1.67 -10.50
C ILE A 9 -6.16 1.54 -9.36
N ASP A 10 -6.22 0.40 -8.66
CA ASP A 10 -5.25 0.01 -7.63
C ASP A 10 -4.47 -1.22 -8.14
N ILE A 11 -3.19 -1.03 -8.49
CA ILE A 11 -2.33 -2.08 -9.02
C ILE A 11 -1.50 -2.68 -7.89
N GLY A 12 -1.78 -3.92 -7.53
CA GLY A 12 -0.96 -4.71 -6.63
C GLY A 12 -0.19 -5.82 -7.35
N GLY A 13 0.69 -6.51 -6.64
CA GLY A 13 1.55 -7.58 -7.21
C GLY A 13 0.77 -8.80 -7.74
N GLN A 14 -0.46 -9.04 -7.30
CA GLN A 14 -1.27 -10.19 -7.74
C GLN A 14 -2.50 -9.79 -8.56
N SER A 15 -3.07 -8.62 -8.30
CA SER A 15 -4.29 -8.14 -8.95
C SER A 15 -4.32 -6.64 -9.07
N ALA A 16 -5.00 -6.15 -10.10
CA ALA A 16 -5.40 -4.76 -10.23
C ALA A 16 -6.92 -4.65 -10.05
N LYS A 17 -7.33 -3.78 -9.14
CA LYS A 17 -8.75 -3.45 -8.90
C LYS A 17 -9.11 -2.20 -9.68
N ILE A 18 -10.26 -2.21 -10.31
CA ILE A 18 -10.74 -1.14 -11.19
C ILE A 18 -12.13 -0.73 -10.74
N GLY A 19 -12.35 0.57 -10.52
CA GLY A 19 -13.66 1.10 -10.14
C GLY A 19 -14.03 2.35 -10.92
N ILE A 20 -15.29 2.50 -11.28
CA ILE A 20 -15.85 3.75 -11.80
C ILE A 20 -16.51 4.48 -10.63
N VAL A 21 -16.12 5.75 -10.45
CA VAL A 21 -16.50 6.57 -9.29
C VAL A 21 -17.16 7.85 -9.77
N ASP A 22 -18.22 8.28 -9.09
CA ASP A 22 -18.88 9.56 -9.31
C ASP A 22 -18.18 10.72 -8.56
N THR A 23 -18.66 11.95 -8.76
CA THR A 23 -18.13 13.16 -8.11
C THR A 23 -18.27 13.17 -6.59
N ARG A 24 -19.04 12.27 -6.00
CA ARG A 24 -19.23 12.13 -4.54
C ARG A 24 -18.36 11.05 -3.93
N GLY A 25 -17.57 10.34 -4.77
CA GLY A 25 -16.76 9.23 -4.33
C GLY A 25 -17.49 7.89 -4.28
N THR A 26 -18.73 7.82 -4.81
CA THR A 26 -19.50 6.57 -4.85
C THR A 26 -18.95 5.65 -5.93
N VAL A 27 -18.58 4.42 -5.57
CA VAL A 27 -18.19 3.38 -6.53
C VAL A 27 -19.44 2.83 -7.19
N LEU A 28 -19.61 3.13 -8.48
CA LEU A 28 -20.79 2.74 -9.26
C LEU A 28 -20.66 1.33 -9.82
N SER A 29 -19.45 0.94 -10.20
CA SER A 29 -19.16 -0.39 -10.73
C SER A 29 -17.69 -0.71 -10.46
N GLN A 30 -17.37 -1.99 -10.25
CA GLN A 30 -16.00 -2.43 -10.01
C GLN A 30 -15.72 -3.80 -10.61
N THR A 31 -14.45 -4.04 -10.90
CA THR A 31 -13.91 -5.33 -11.34
C THR A 31 -12.47 -5.48 -10.89
N ALA A 32 -11.89 -6.65 -11.09
CA ALA A 32 -10.47 -6.89 -10.89
C ALA A 32 -9.93 -7.78 -12.00
N ILE A 33 -8.65 -7.59 -12.34
CA ILE A 33 -7.88 -8.46 -13.22
C ILE A 33 -6.62 -8.92 -12.49
N LYS A 34 -6.03 -10.00 -12.94
CA LYS A 34 -4.72 -10.41 -12.43
C LYS A 34 -3.63 -9.51 -12.97
N SER A 35 -2.66 -9.17 -12.13
CA SER A 35 -1.48 -8.39 -12.50
C SER A 35 -0.24 -9.25 -12.73
N ASN A 36 -0.30 -10.52 -12.35
CA ASN A 36 0.80 -11.48 -12.44
C ASN A 36 0.64 -12.52 -13.57
N ASP A 37 -0.33 -12.34 -14.45
CA ASP A 37 -0.59 -13.26 -15.58
C ASP A 37 0.34 -13.00 -16.78
N THR A 38 1.06 -11.86 -16.79
CA THR A 38 1.97 -11.49 -17.89
C THR A 38 3.24 -10.83 -17.39
N ASN A 39 4.33 -11.02 -18.13
CA ASN A 39 5.60 -10.32 -17.94
C ASN A 39 5.75 -9.11 -18.90
N SER A 40 4.72 -8.81 -19.68
CA SER A 40 4.70 -7.69 -20.63
C SER A 40 3.85 -6.55 -20.10
N HIS A 41 4.47 -5.38 -19.88
CA HIS A 41 3.75 -4.17 -19.50
C HIS A 41 2.78 -3.71 -20.61
N VAL A 42 3.09 -3.95 -21.88
CA VAL A 42 2.23 -3.61 -23.01
C VAL A 42 0.95 -4.45 -22.97
N GLU A 43 1.09 -5.76 -22.77
CA GLU A 43 -0.05 -6.68 -22.64
C GLU A 43 -0.88 -6.35 -21.40
N PHE A 44 -0.22 -6.03 -20.27
CA PHE A 44 -0.93 -5.66 -19.05
C PHE A 44 -1.75 -4.37 -19.23
N ILE A 45 -1.18 -3.35 -19.88
CA ILE A 45 -1.90 -2.09 -20.21
C ILE A 45 -3.10 -2.37 -21.11
N GLU A 46 -2.95 -3.24 -22.13
CA GLU A 46 -4.06 -3.63 -23.00
C GLU A 46 -5.18 -4.32 -22.21
N ASN A 47 -4.82 -5.23 -21.31
CA ASN A 47 -5.78 -5.91 -20.45
C ASN A 47 -6.52 -4.94 -19.49
N LEU A 48 -5.78 -3.94 -18.94
CA LEU A 48 -6.39 -2.88 -18.13
C LEU A 48 -7.37 -2.03 -18.93
N CYS A 49 -6.96 -1.56 -20.11
CA CYS A 49 -7.81 -0.76 -20.98
C CYS A 49 -9.08 -1.50 -21.37
N SER A 50 -8.94 -2.77 -21.79
CA SER A 50 -10.08 -3.63 -22.12
C SER A 50 -11.02 -3.86 -20.91
N ALA A 51 -10.44 -3.99 -19.70
CA ALA A 51 -11.25 -4.16 -18.50
C ALA A 51 -12.02 -2.88 -18.14
N VAL A 52 -11.40 -1.69 -18.31
CA VAL A 52 -12.06 -0.39 -18.12
C VAL A 52 -13.22 -0.21 -19.11
N GLU A 53 -12.99 -0.49 -20.41
CA GLU A 53 -14.00 -0.39 -21.46
C GLU A 53 -15.21 -1.31 -21.17
N LYS A 54 -14.97 -2.57 -20.84
CA LYS A 54 -16.01 -3.54 -20.46
C LYS A 54 -16.76 -3.13 -19.18
N LEU A 55 -16.04 -2.56 -18.20
CA LEU A 55 -16.65 -2.09 -16.96
C LEU A 55 -17.59 -0.90 -17.21
N ALA A 56 -17.18 0.03 -18.08
CA ALA A 56 -17.97 1.18 -18.48
C ALA A 56 -19.23 0.75 -19.25
N GLU A 57 -19.10 -0.19 -20.19
CA GLU A 57 -20.22 -0.78 -20.92
C GLU A 57 -21.23 -1.45 -19.97
N LYS A 58 -20.73 -2.30 -19.06
CA LYS A 58 -21.57 -2.99 -18.05
C LYS A 58 -22.33 -2.00 -17.15
N ALA A 59 -21.72 -0.86 -16.85
CA ALA A 59 -22.32 0.19 -16.04
C ALA A 59 -23.24 1.13 -16.85
N ASN A 60 -23.37 0.94 -18.16
CA ASN A 60 -24.06 1.86 -19.08
C ASN A 60 -23.51 3.30 -19.02
N ILE A 61 -22.19 3.45 -18.83
CA ILE A 61 -21.50 4.73 -18.77
C ILE A 61 -20.65 4.89 -20.04
N PRO A 62 -21.00 5.84 -20.93
CA PRO A 62 -20.20 6.09 -22.13
C PRO A 62 -18.80 6.57 -21.77
N MET A 63 -17.76 6.10 -22.46
CA MET A 63 -16.37 6.54 -22.26
C MET A 63 -16.20 8.06 -22.36
N SER A 64 -17.01 8.72 -23.18
CA SER A 64 -17.05 10.19 -23.33
C SER A 64 -17.48 10.93 -22.05
N LYS A 65 -18.10 10.25 -21.08
CA LYS A 65 -18.51 10.79 -19.78
C LYS A 65 -17.45 10.57 -18.69
N ILE A 66 -16.40 9.81 -18.98
CA ILE A 66 -15.26 9.58 -18.07
C ILE A 66 -14.26 10.72 -18.29
N ARG A 67 -13.88 11.38 -17.19
CA ARG A 67 -12.94 12.51 -17.19
C ARG A 67 -11.49 12.07 -17.37
N GLY A 68 -11.13 10.95 -16.77
CA GLY A 68 -9.78 10.41 -16.77
C GLY A 68 -9.63 9.23 -15.81
N ILE A 69 -8.40 8.74 -15.71
CA ILE A 69 -8.03 7.56 -14.92
C ILE A 69 -6.97 7.96 -13.91
N GLY A 70 -7.21 7.62 -12.62
CA GLY A 70 -6.24 7.72 -11.55
C GLY A 70 -5.74 6.34 -11.15
N ILE A 71 -4.43 6.17 -11.02
CA ILE A 71 -3.80 4.88 -10.71
C ILE A 71 -2.94 5.00 -9.46
N GLY A 72 -3.17 4.11 -8.49
CA GLY A 72 -2.23 3.79 -7.42
C GLY A 72 -1.43 2.55 -7.80
N ALA A 73 -0.10 2.62 -7.75
CA ALA A 73 0.76 1.49 -8.08
C ALA A 73 2.08 1.53 -7.29
N PRO A 74 2.69 0.36 -7.00
CA PRO A 74 4.02 0.33 -6.41
C PRO A 74 5.04 1.06 -7.28
N ASN A 75 5.92 1.83 -6.65
CA ASN A 75 7.00 2.57 -7.30
C ASN A 75 6.54 3.49 -8.45
N ALA A 76 5.30 3.98 -8.37
CA ALA A 76 4.77 4.92 -9.34
C ALA A 76 5.23 6.35 -9.05
N ASN A 77 5.79 6.99 -10.04
CA ASN A 77 6.29 8.37 -9.97
C ASN A 77 5.26 9.34 -10.51
N TYR A 78 4.78 10.23 -9.65
CA TYR A 78 3.75 11.20 -9.98
C TYR A 78 4.19 12.22 -11.04
N TYR A 79 5.47 12.64 -11.02
CA TYR A 79 5.96 13.69 -11.93
C TYR A 79 6.15 13.21 -13.35
N THR A 80 6.69 11.99 -13.51
CA THR A 80 7.04 11.43 -14.80
C THR A 80 5.96 10.54 -15.41
N GLY A 81 4.96 10.13 -14.60
CA GLY A 81 3.94 9.18 -15.04
C GLY A 81 4.49 7.77 -15.29
N THR A 82 5.61 7.42 -14.63
CA THR A 82 6.31 6.14 -14.82
C THR A 82 6.09 5.20 -13.64
N ILE A 83 6.23 3.89 -13.87
CA ILE A 83 6.47 2.89 -12.84
C ILE A 83 7.95 2.51 -12.93
N GLU A 84 8.68 2.64 -11.81
CA GLU A 84 10.14 2.55 -11.80
C GLU A 84 10.63 1.44 -10.88
N ASN A 85 11.35 0.45 -11.46
CA ASN A 85 12.00 -0.62 -10.68
C ASN A 85 11.04 -1.36 -9.72
N ALA A 86 9.81 -1.59 -10.16
CA ALA A 86 8.77 -2.26 -9.36
C ALA A 86 8.96 -3.79 -9.41
N VAL A 87 9.89 -4.31 -8.60
CA VAL A 87 10.25 -5.73 -8.56
C VAL A 87 9.12 -6.66 -8.11
N ASN A 88 8.11 -6.12 -7.44
CA ASN A 88 6.91 -6.84 -7.02
C ASN A 88 5.83 -6.93 -8.11
N LEU A 89 6.04 -6.29 -9.27
CA LEU A 89 5.20 -6.43 -10.45
C LEU A 89 5.91 -7.30 -11.49
N THR A 90 5.28 -8.39 -11.92
CA THR A 90 5.90 -9.36 -12.86
C THR A 90 6.34 -8.71 -14.17
N PHE A 91 5.59 -7.72 -14.65
CA PHE A 91 5.90 -6.95 -15.86
C PHE A 91 6.86 -5.76 -15.59
N GLY A 92 7.09 -5.39 -14.32
CA GLY A 92 7.90 -4.24 -13.92
C GLY A 92 9.40 -4.53 -13.97
N GLY A 93 9.86 -5.37 -13.05
CA GLY A 93 11.29 -5.66 -12.89
C GLY A 93 12.11 -4.39 -12.63
N MET A 94 13.37 -4.41 -13.08
CA MET A 94 14.30 -3.28 -13.01
C MET A 94 14.18 -2.39 -14.26
N LYS A 95 12.99 -1.85 -14.50
CA LYS A 95 12.66 -1.04 -15.68
C LYS A 95 11.99 0.26 -15.28
N VAL A 96 12.11 1.26 -16.15
CA VAL A 96 11.31 2.50 -16.12
C VAL A 96 10.26 2.40 -17.23
N ILE A 97 8.99 2.33 -16.86
CA ILE A 97 7.89 2.14 -17.80
C ILE A 97 7.06 3.44 -17.84
N PRO A 98 6.92 4.12 -19.00
CA PRO A 98 6.08 5.31 -19.14
C PRO A 98 4.58 4.95 -19.16
N PHE A 99 4.12 4.43 -18.02
CA PHE A 99 2.85 3.74 -17.88
C PHE A 99 1.64 4.65 -18.16
N ALA A 100 1.69 5.89 -17.66
CA ALA A 100 0.59 6.85 -17.86
C ALA A 100 0.43 7.22 -19.33
N ASP A 101 1.53 7.47 -20.03
CA ASP A 101 1.51 7.86 -21.43
C ASP A 101 1.02 6.70 -22.31
N LEU A 102 1.59 5.51 -22.14
CA LEU A 102 1.18 4.32 -22.89
C LEU A 102 -0.32 4.00 -22.71
N MET A 103 -0.80 4.07 -21.47
CA MET A 103 -2.21 3.81 -21.21
C MET A 103 -3.11 4.94 -21.74
N SER A 104 -2.68 6.21 -21.60
CA SER A 104 -3.43 7.36 -22.12
C SER A 104 -3.57 7.31 -23.64
N GLU A 105 -2.49 6.96 -24.34
CA GLU A 105 -2.49 6.78 -25.79
C GLU A 105 -3.45 5.68 -26.23
N ARG A 106 -3.43 4.51 -25.54
CA ARG A 106 -4.28 3.36 -25.87
C ARG A 106 -5.77 3.63 -25.60
N ILE A 107 -6.11 4.29 -24.48
CA ILE A 107 -7.52 4.43 -24.07
C ILE A 107 -8.16 5.77 -24.50
N GLY A 108 -7.34 6.73 -24.92
CA GLY A 108 -7.83 8.06 -25.34
C GLY A 108 -8.33 8.95 -24.20
N LEU A 109 -7.94 8.67 -22.95
CA LEU A 109 -8.28 9.43 -21.75
C LEU A 109 -7.03 9.91 -21.02
N PRO A 110 -7.07 11.06 -20.32
CA PRO A 110 -5.99 11.45 -19.42
C PRO A 110 -5.76 10.40 -18.34
N VAL A 111 -4.51 9.98 -18.15
CA VAL A 111 -4.09 9.06 -17.09
C VAL A 111 -3.12 9.77 -16.18
N ARG A 112 -3.28 9.59 -14.86
CA ARG A 112 -2.34 10.02 -13.83
C ARG A 112 -2.09 8.86 -12.90
N LEU A 113 -0.86 8.73 -12.44
CA LEU A 113 -0.53 7.69 -11.47
C LEU A 113 0.33 8.25 -10.32
N THR A 114 0.28 7.57 -9.21
CA THR A 114 1.08 7.83 -8.03
C THR A 114 1.32 6.54 -7.26
N ASN A 115 2.19 6.56 -6.27
CA ASN A 115 2.34 5.44 -5.34
C ASN A 115 0.99 5.11 -4.68
N ASP A 116 0.74 3.83 -4.41
CA ASP A 116 -0.52 3.32 -3.83
C ASP A 116 -0.84 3.94 -2.47
N ALA A 117 0.15 4.12 -1.60
CA ALA A 117 -0.03 4.77 -0.29
C ALA A 117 -0.34 6.28 -0.43
N ASN A 118 0.25 6.96 -1.40
CA ASN A 118 -0.08 8.35 -1.73
C ASN A 118 -1.52 8.47 -2.27
N ALA A 119 -1.94 7.53 -3.14
CA ALA A 119 -3.31 7.48 -3.61
C ALA A 119 -4.31 7.28 -2.45
N ALA A 120 -3.96 6.41 -1.50
CA ALA A 120 -4.76 6.21 -0.29
C ALA A 120 -4.82 7.47 0.58
N ALA A 121 -3.72 8.22 0.75
CA ALA A 121 -3.72 9.49 1.48
C ALA A 121 -4.67 10.53 0.83
N VAL A 122 -4.69 10.62 -0.49
CA VAL A 122 -5.65 11.46 -1.23
C VAL A 122 -7.09 10.99 -0.98
N GLY A 123 -7.32 9.68 -0.96
CA GLY A 123 -8.62 9.09 -0.66
C GLY A 123 -9.11 9.46 0.75
N GLU A 124 -8.26 9.32 1.76
CA GLU A 124 -8.56 9.69 3.15
C GLU A 124 -8.82 11.19 3.32
N MET A 125 -8.06 12.04 2.63
CA MET A 125 -8.28 13.48 2.64
C MET A 125 -9.60 13.89 2.01
N THR A 126 -10.03 13.18 0.96
CA THR A 126 -11.21 13.56 0.18
C THR A 126 -12.49 12.98 0.77
N TYR A 127 -12.46 11.72 1.18
CA TYR A 127 -13.65 10.93 1.53
C TYR A 127 -13.56 10.22 2.89
N GLY A 128 -12.36 10.12 3.48
CA GLY A 128 -12.09 9.31 4.65
C GLY A 128 -11.89 10.09 5.95
N ALA A 129 -11.10 9.53 6.84
CA ALA A 129 -10.86 10.02 8.20
C ALA A 129 -10.09 11.36 8.24
N ALA A 130 -9.31 11.67 7.19
CA ALA A 130 -8.56 12.93 7.08
C ALA A 130 -9.37 14.06 6.45
N ARG A 131 -10.67 13.90 6.25
CA ARG A 131 -11.50 14.93 5.61
C ARG A 131 -11.47 16.24 6.40
N GLY A 132 -11.01 17.31 5.74
CA GLY A 132 -10.84 18.64 6.35
C GLY A 132 -9.45 18.88 6.93
N MET A 133 -8.63 17.86 7.14
CA MET A 133 -7.23 18.00 7.57
C MET A 133 -6.36 18.44 6.40
N LYS A 134 -5.30 19.19 6.75
CA LYS A 134 -4.31 19.65 5.75
C LYS A 134 -2.91 19.10 6.00
N ASN A 135 -2.64 18.63 7.22
CA ASN A 135 -1.33 18.11 7.62
C ASN A 135 -1.51 16.79 8.35
N PHE A 136 -1.31 15.68 7.68
CA PHE A 136 -1.48 14.36 8.27
C PHE A 136 -0.57 13.34 7.58
N ILE A 137 -0.39 12.20 8.22
CA ILE A 137 0.33 11.06 7.67
C ILE A 137 -0.65 9.89 7.58
N THR A 138 -0.63 9.18 6.46
CA THR A 138 -1.24 7.86 6.37
C THR A 138 -0.18 6.78 6.46
N ILE A 139 -0.47 5.70 7.17
CA ILE A 139 0.39 4.51 7.25
C ILE A 139 -0.45 3.29 6.86
N THR A 140 0.00 2.57 5.84
CA THR A 140 -0.62 1.31 5.42
C THR A 140 0.15 0.15 6.03
N LEU A 141 -0.52 -0.69 6.81
CA LEU A 141 0.05 -1.88 7.45
C LEU A 141 -0.50 -3.14 6.76
N GLY A 142 0.21 -3.56 5.73
CA GLY A 142 -0.11 -4.74 4.91
C GLY A 142 1.06 -5.72 4.84
N THR A 143 1.29 -6.32 3.68
CA THR A 143 2.48 -7.15 3.40
C THR A 143 3.77 -6.37 3.69
N GLY A 144 3.80 -5.08 3.34
CA GLY A 144 4.81 -4.10 3.71
C GLY A 144 4.24 -2.96 4.56
N VAL A 145 5.00 -1.88 4.70
CA VAL A 145 4.60 -0.62 5.34
C VAL A 145 4.70 0.49 4.30
N GLY A 146 3.55 0.94 3.80
CA GLY A 146 3.49 2.12 2.94
C GLY A 146 3.07 3.35 3.73
N SER A 147 3.30 4.53 3.17
CA SER A 147 2.90 5.79 3.79
C SER A 147 2.70 6.91 2.78
N GLY A 148 1.84 7.86 3.15
CA GLY A 148 1.66 9.09 2.41
C GLY A 148 1.67 10.28 3.37
N ILE A 149 2.41 11.31 3.05
CA ILE A 149 2.52 12.53 3.86
C ILE A 149 1.77 13.64 3.14
N VAL A 150 0.85 14.30 3.85
CA VAL A 150 0.12 15.46 3.35
C VAL A 150 0.53 16.69 4.15
N VAL A 151 0.92 17.75 3.45
CA VAL A 151 1.33 19.04 4.02
C VAL A 151 0.59 20.16 3.29
N GLY A 152 -0.09 21.01 4.05
CA GLY A 152 -0.87 22.12 3.49
C GLY A 152 -2.01 21.69 2.56
N GLY A 153 -2.47 20.43 2.68
CA GLY A 153 -3.50 19.84 1.81
C GLY A 153 -2.97 19.21 0.51
N TYR A 154 -1.64 19.04 0.38
CA TYR A 154 -1.00 18.43 -0.78
C TYR A 154 -0.13 17.25 -0.36
N VAL A 155 -0.14 16.19 -1.16
CA VAL A 155 0.79 15.07 -0.95
C VAL A 155 2.22 15.54 -1.16
N LEU A 156 3.09 15.17 -0.24
CA LEU A 156 4.53 15.43 -0.32
C LEU A 156 5.18 14.40 -1.24
N TYR A 157 5.46 14.78 -2.47
CA TYR A 157 6.15 13.92 -3.44
C TYR A 157 7.68 14.04 -3.38
N GLY A 158 8.21 15.12 -2.80
CA GLY A 158 9.65 15.40 -2.79
C GLY A 158 10.18 15.87 -4.14
N HIS A 159 11.51 15.86 -4.27
CA HIS A 159 12.18 16.33 -5.50
C HIS A 159 12.02 15.36 -6.68
N ASP A 160 12.09 14.07 -6.38
CA ASP A 160 12.13 12.98 -7.36
C ASP A 160 10.84 12.15 -7.47
N GLY A 161 9.82 12.48 -6.68
CA GLY A 161 8.53 11.78 -6.68
C GLY A 161 8.40 10.64 -5.66
N PHE A 162 9.44 10.37 -4.87
CA PHE A 162 9.50 9.22 -3.95
C PHE A 162 9.59 9.61 -2.46
N ALA A 163 9.20 10.84 -2.08
CA ALA A 163 9.10 11.18 -0.67
C ALA A 163 7.98 10.40 0.03
N GLY A 164 8.12 10.23 1.33
CA GLY A 164 7.10 9.57 2.15
C GLY A 164 7.28 8.06 2.30
N GLU A 165 8.44 7.51 1.96
CA GLU A 165 8.79 6.09 2.14
C GLU A 165 9.12 5.77 3.62
N LEU A 166 8.18 6.06 4.55
CA LEU A 166 8.39 5.94 5.99
C LEU A 166 8.59 4.49 6.46
N GLY A 167 8.07 3.51 5.72
CA GLY A 167 8.36 2.09 5.98
C GLY A 167 9.84 1.75 5.87
N HIS A 168 10.63 2.59 5.19
CA HIS A 168 12.06 2.38 4.99
C HIS A 168 12.95 3.26 5.87
N VAL A 169 12.41 3.94 6.89
CA VAL A 169 13.24 4.56 7.94
C VAL A 169 13.98 3.49 8.73
N THR A 170 15.22 3.78 9.11
CA THR A 170 16.07 2.81 9.81
C THR A 170 15.80 2.85 11.30
N MET A 171 15.05 1.87 11.82
CA MET A 171 14.76 1.71 13.24
C MET A 171 15.90 0.96 13.96
N VAL A 172 16.49 -0.05 13.33
CA VAL A 172 17.57 -0.85 13.91
C VAL A 172 18.85 -0.62 13.12
N ARG A 173 19.76 0.20 13.68
CA ARG A 173 20.98 0.66 13.01
C ARG A 173 22.11 -0.38 12.97
N LYS A 174 22.15 -1.31 13.91
CA LYS A 174 23.19 -2.35 14.01
C LYS A 174 22.52 -3.72 14.01
N ASN A 175 23.01 -4.64 13.20
CA ASN A 175 22.48 -6.01 13.11
C ASN A 175 20.97 -6.05 12.79
N GLY A 176 20.46 -5.04 12.09
CA GLY A 176 19.05 -4.98 11.71
C GLY A 176 18.70 -6.00 10.63
N ARG A 177 17.43 -6.36 10.57
CA ARG A 177 16.89 -7.29 9.56
C ARG A 177 17.07 -6.74 8.16
N LEU A 178 17.44 -7.59 7.21
CA LEU A 178 17.42 -7.24 5.80
C LEU A 178 15.98 -6.96 5.37
N CYS A 179 15.75 -5.80 4.74
CA CYS A 179 14.50 -5.39 4.14
C CYS A 179 14.46 -5.73 2.65
N GLY A 180 13.27 -5.89 2.09
CA GLY A 180 13.07 -6.11 0.65
C GLY A 180 13.64 -5.01 -0.26
N CYS A 181 13.79 -3.78 0.25
CA CYS A 181 14.43 -2.68 -0.45
C CYS A 181 15.97 -2.75 -0.52
N GLY A 182 16.60 -3.79 0.05
CA GLY A 182 18.05 -3.98 0.10
C GLY A 182 18.77 -3.30 1.28
N LYS A 183 18.10 -2.44 2.07
CA LYS A 183 18.62 -1.86 3.31
C LYS A 183 18.44 -2.82 4.48
N THR A 184 19.12 -2.55 5.57
CA THR A 184 18.93 -3.26 6.84
C THR A 184 18.29 -2.35 7.88
N GLY A 185 17.43 -2.94 8.74
CA GLY A 185 16.83 -2.26 9.88
C GLY A 185 15.64 -1.36 9.59
N CYS A 186 15.03 -1.44 8.40
CA CYS A 186 13.83 -0.69 8.04
C CYS A 186 12.65 -1.03 8.94
N LEU A 187 11.79 -0.04 9.25
CA LEU A 187 10.52 -0.24 10.00
C LEU A 187 9.69 -1.39 9.42
N GLU A 188 9.55 -1.45 8.11
CA GLU A 188 8.80 -2.49 7.40
C GLU A 188 9.22 -3.92 7.79
N ALA A 189 10.53 -4.15 7.99
CA ALA A 189 11.04 -5.48 8.35
C ALA A 189 10.60 -5.95 9.75
N TYR A 190 9.96 -5.07 10.53
CA TYR A 190 9.47 -5.35 11.88
C TYR A 190 7.97 -5.13 12.02
N ALA A 191 7.43 -4.06 11.46
CA ALA A 191 6.06 -3.61 11.71
C ALA A 191 5.07 -3.91 10.55
N SER A 192 5.47 -4.65 9.54
CA SER A 192 4.58 -5.19 8.51
C SER A 192 4.02 -6.56 8.88
N ALA A 193 3.03 -7.06 8.14
CA ALA A 193 2.53 -8.43 8.32
C ALA A 193 3.63 -9.48 8.11
N THR A 194 4.53 -9.26 7.14
CA THR A 194 5.72 -10.12 6.95
C THR A 194 6.72 -9.96 8.09
N GLY A 195 6.86 -8.77 8.66
CA GLY A 195 7.67 -8.48 9.83
C GLY A 195 7.19 -9.20 11.08
N VAL A 196 5.89 -9.19 11.35
CA VAL A 196 5.24 -9.95 12.45
C VAL A 196 5.51 -11.45 12.32
N ALA A 197 5.26 -12.01 11.13
CA ALA A 197 5.51 -13.43 10.86
C ALA A 197 6.99 -13.79 11.02
N ARG A 198 7.90 -12.91 10.62
CA ARG A 198 9.34 -13.08 10.81
C ARG A 198 9.72 -13.02 12.28
N THR A 199 9.17 -12.10 13.07
CA THR A 199 9.38 -12.03 14.52
C THR A 199 8.95 -13.31 15.21
N ALA A 200 7.81 -13.89 14.80
CA ALA A 200 7.33 -15.17 15.31
C ALA A 200 8.34 -16.29 15.07
N ARG A 201 8.85 -16.43 13.85
CA ARG A 201 9.86 -17.46 13.51
C ARG A 201 11.14 -17.31 14.34
N GLU A 202 11.69 -16.09 14.40
CA GLU A 202 12.91 -15.80 15.16
C GLU A 202 12.74 -16.09 16.67
N LEU A 203 11.59 -15.75 17.26
CA LEU A 203 11.33 -16.04 18.66
C LEU A 203 11.09 -17.52 18.94
N LEU A 204 10.42 -18.24 18.03
CA LEU A 204 10.23 -19.70 18.16
C LEU A 204 11.55 -20.48 18.11
N GLU A 205 12.57 -19.95 17.41
CA GLU A 205 13.91 -20.54 17.37
C GLU A 205 14.76 -20.19 18.61
N THR A 206 14.54 -19.01 19.21
CA THR A 206 15.43 -18.46 20.23
C THR A 206 14.88 -18.55 21.66
N THR A 207 13.62 -18.96 21.85
CA THR A 207 12.99 -19.09 23.17
C THR A 207 12.26 -20.44 23.32
N ASP A 208 12.24 -20.95 24.55
CA ASP A 208 11.46 -22.16 24.92
C ASP A 208 10.04 -21.84 25.41
N LYS A 209 9.58 -20.58 25.30
CA LYS A 209 8.20 -20.22 25.66
C LYS A 209 7.20 -21.14 24.95
N LYS A 210 6.21 -21.61 25.72
CA LYS A 210 5.09 -22.38 25.16
C LYS A 210 4.28 -21.47 24.25
N SER A 211 3.90 -21.99 23.08
CA SER A 211 3.04 -21.29 22.14
C SER A 211 2.34 -22.28 21.23
N VAL A 212 1.09 -21.99 20.86
CA VAL A 212 0.34 -22.77 19.85
C VAL A 212 0.97 -22.62 18.47
N LEU A 213 1.74 -21.56 18.23
CA LEU A 213 2.45 -21.31 16.98
C LEU A 213 3.50 -22.41 16.67
N ARG A 214 3.99 -23.15 17.68
CA ARG A 214 4.91 -24.30 17.50
C ARG A 214 4.28 -25.46 16.74
N ASN A 215 2.94 -25.49 16.65
CA ASN A 215 2.22 -26.52 15.89
C ASN A 215 2.12 -26.20 14.38
N ILE A 216 2.59 -25.02 13.95
CA ILE A 216 2.58 -24.57 12.56
C ILE A 216 4.01 -24.64 12.02
N PRO A 217 4.25 -25.19 10.81
CA PRO A 217 5.57 -25.12 10.18
C PRO A 217 6.05 -23.66 10.12
N ALA A 218 7.26 -23.40 10.58
CA ALA A 218 7.78 -22.03 10.78
C ALA A 218 7.66 -21.15 9.53
N GLU A 219 7.94 -21.72 8.35
CA GLU A 219 7.85 -21.04 7.05
C GLU A 219 6.41 -20.69 6.66
N SER A 220 5.41 -21.37 7.23
CA SER A 220 3.99 -21.16 6.93
C SER A 220 3.31 -20.18 7.87
N ILE A 221 3.98 -19.78 8.98
CA ILE A 221 3.42 -18.84 9.94
C ILE A 221 3.17 -17.48 9.28
N THR A 222 1.95 -16.99 9.44
CA THR A 222 1.49 -15.67 8.97
C THR A 222 1.20 -14.74 10.15
N SER A 223 1.07 -13.44 9.90
CA SER A 223 0.61 -12.47 10.92
C SER A 223 -0.80 -12.77 11.43
N LYS A 224 -1.62 -13.44 10.62
CA LYS A 224 -2.96 -13.87 11.02
C LYS A 224 -2.89 -14.98 12.07
N ASP A 225 -2.02 -15.97 11.90
CA ASP A 225 -1.83 -17.04 12.88
C ASP A 225 -1.36 -16.47 14.22
N VAL A 226 -0.42 -15.50 14.18
CA VAL A 226 0.04 -14.78 15.39
C VAL A 226 -1.12 -14.04 16.06
N PHE A 227 -1.96 -13.36 15.28
CA PHE A 227 -3.13 -12.66 15.81
C PHE A 227 -4.12 -13.61 16.46
N GLU A 228 -4.47 -14.73 15.81
CA GLU A 228 -5.39 -15.73 16.34
C GLU A 228 -4.85 -16.40 17.62
N ALA A 229 -3.53 -16.63 17.70
CA ALA A 229 -2.87 -17.11 18.91
C ALA A 229 -2.94 -16.07 20.05
N ALA A 230 -2.64 -14.81 19.79
CA ALA A 230 -2.71 -13.74 20.77
C ALA A 230 -4.13 -13.56 21.34
N GLN A 231 -5.15 -13.64 20.48
CA GLN A 231 -6.54 -13.61 20.92
C GLN A 231 -6.92 -14.76 21.88
N GLN A 232 -6.22 -15.89 21.81
CA GLN A 232 -6.38 -17.05 22.69
C GLN A 232 -5.53 -16.94 23.98
N GLY A 233 -4.83 -15.83 24.18
CA GLY A 233 -3.97 -15.60 25.34
C GLY A 233 -2.60 -16.23 25.25
N ASP A 234 -2.12 -16.56 24.05
CA ASP A 234 -0.77 -17.05 23.83
C ASP A 234 0.25 -15.93 24.13
N GLU A 235 1.02 -16.10 25.21
CA GLU A 235 1.96 -15.08 25.69
C GLU A 235 3.04 -14.74 24.67
N LEU A 236 3.53 -15.72 23.89
CA LEU A 236 4.53 -15.44 22.86
C LEU A 236 3.94 -14.59 21.73
N ALA A 237 2.72 -14.87 21.33
CA ALA A 237 2.04 -14.11 20.31
C ALA A 237 1.71 -12.67 20.78
N ILE A 238 1.40 -12.47 22.05
CA ILE A 238 1.24 -11.16 22.68
C ILE A 238 2.57 -10.40 22.65
N ASP A 239 3.68 -11.02 23.10
CA ASP A 239 5.02 -10.40 23.07
C ASP A 239 5.41 -9.94 21.64
N ILE A 240 5.00 -10.69 20.61
CA ILE A 240 5.27 -10.33 19.21
C ILE A 240 4.53 -9.05 18.84
N PHE A 241 3.26 -8.91 19.26
CA PHE A 241 2.50 -7.69 19.00
C PHE A 241 3.00 -6.51 19.81
N ASP A 242 3.38 -6.69 21.08
CA ASP A 242 4.00 -5.67 21.92
C ASP A 242 5.29 -5.14 21.29
N PHE A 243 6.14 -6.04 20.80
CA PHE A 243 7.34 -5.67 20.08
C PHE A 243 7.02 -4.87 18.80
N THR A 244 6.05 -5.34 18.03
CA THR A 244 5.63 -4.68 16.78
C THR A 244 5.04 -3.30 17.05
N GLY A 245 4.18 -3.18 18.07
CA GLY A 245 3.57 -1.92 18.51
C GLY A 245 4.62 -0.92 19.01
N THR A 246 5.59 -1.39 19.79
CA THR A 246 6.72 -0.56 20.26
C THR A 246 7.51 0.01 19.08
N MET A 247 7.92 -0.82 18.13
CA MET A 247 8.64 -0.38 16.94
C MET A 247 7.84 0.66 16.12
N LEU A 248 6.55 0.44 15.99
CA LEU A 248 5.66 1.35 15.28
C LEU A 248 5.48 2.67 16.04
N GLY A 249 5.29 2.61 17.37
CA GLY A 249 5.14 3.77 18.24
C GLY A 249 6.37 4.67 18.25
N GLU A 250 7.58 4.07 18.35
CA GLU A 250 8.85 4.80 18.26
C GLU A 250 8.97 5.51 16.91
N ALA A 251 8.68 4.82 15.79
CA ALA A 251 8.71 5.43 14.48
C ALA A 251 7.69 6.58 14.35
N MET A 252 6.46 6.40 14.86
CA MET A 252 5.44 7.45 14.84
C MET A 252 5.85 8.65 15.68
N ALA A 253 6.54 8.47 16.81
CA ALA A 253 7.07 9.57 17.61
C ALA A 253 8.10 10.41 16.81
N ASP A 254 8.99 9.75 16.05
CA ASP A 254 9.92 10.43 15.15
C ASP A 254 9.18 11.19 14.03
N PHE A 255 8.12 10.61 13.46
CA PHE A 255 7.32 11.26 12.42
C PHE A 255 6.59 12.49 12.95
N VAL A 256 6.06 12.43 14.18
CA VAL A 256 5.45 13.58 14.86
C VAL A 256 6.48 14.66 15.12
N ALA A 257 7.67 14.30 15.61
CA ALA A 257 8.74 15.27 15.86
C ALA A 257 9.21 15.96 14.57
N PHE A 258 9.23 15.24 13.45
CA PHE A 258 9.65 15.75 12.14
C PHE A 258 8.61 16.65 11.47
N SER A 259 7.31 16.27 11.48
CA SER A 259 6.30 16.91 10.62
C SER A 259 5.14 17.55 11.38
N SER A 260 5.00 17.33 12.69
CA SER A 260 3.90 17.85 13.52
C SER A 260 2.51 17.71 12.85
N PRO A 261 2.07 16.48 12.51
CA PRO A 261 0.83 16.28 11.81
C PRO A 261 -0.39 16.45 12.73
N GLU A 262 -1.55 16.82 12.17
CA GLU A 262 -2.83 16.84 12.87
C GLU A 262 -3.26 15.43 13.31
N ALA A 263 -2.92 14.43 12.49
CA ALA A 263 -3.21 13.02 12.77
C ALA A 263 -2.24 12.09 12.03
N ILE A 264 -2.08 10.87 12.57
CA ILE A 264 -1.55 9.71 11.84
C ILE A 264 -2.71 8.74 11.65
N ILE A 265 -3.04 8.42 10.40
CA ILE A 265 -4.16 7.55 10.04
C ILE A 265 -3.60 6.21 9.60
N MET A 266 -3.93 5.16 10.33
CA MET A 266 -3.47 3.81 10.04
C MET A 266 -4.58 2.98 9.42
N PHE A 267 -4.26 2.21 8.39
CA PHE A 267 -5.16 1.24 7.78
C PHE A 267 -4.39 0.04 7.21
N GLY A 268 -5.12 -0.98 6.79
CA GLY A 268 -4.54 -2.22 6.28
C GLY A 268 -4.92 -3.43 7.12
N GLY A 269 -4.47 -4.61 6.69
CA GLY A 269 -4.88 -5.87 7.33
C GLY A 269 -4.41 -6.01 8.78
N LEU A 270 -3.22 -5.50 9.08
CA LEU A 270 -2.62 -5.63 10.39
C LEU A 270 -3.28 -4.73 11.45
N THR A 271 -3.92 -3.61 11.05
CA THR A 271 -4.66 -2.75 12.02
C THR A 271 -5.87 -3.45 12.63
N LYS A 272 -6.33 -4.57 12.06
CA LYS A 272 -7.38 -5.41 12.65
C LYS A 272 -6.97 -6.05 13.98
N ALA A 273 -5.68 -6.04 14.30
CA ALA A 273 -5.19 -6.46 15.61
C ALA A 273 -5.65 -5.52 16.75
N GLY A 274 -6.12 -4.30 16.42
CA GLY A 274 -6.68 -3.38 17.41
C GLY A 274 -5.73 -3.11 18.56
N ASP A 275 -6.21 -3.27 19.80
CA ASP A 275 -5.46 -3.00 21.03
C ASP A 275 -4.17 -3.83 21.18
N LEU A 276 -4.00 -4.92 20.42
CA LEU A 276 -2.76 -5.71 20.44
C LEU A 276 -1.57 -5.00 19.80
N ILE A 277 -1.82 -4.01 18.92
CA ILE A 277 -0.75 -3.29 18.21
C ILE A 277 -0.70 -1.79 18.56
N MET A 278 -1.69 -1.32 19.32
CA MET A 278 -1.82 0.07 19.78
C MET A 278 -1.30 0.21 21.21
#